data_ccdb68bcde8872f37705e6b8f5015204
#
_entry.id   ccdb68bcde8872f37705e6b8f5015204
#
_cell.length_a   1.000
_cell.length_b   1.000
_cell.length_c   1.000
_cell.angle_alpha   90.00
_cell.angle_beta   90.00
_cell.angle_gamma   90.00
#
_symmetry.space_group_name_H-M   'P 1'
#
loop_
_entity.id
_entity.type
_entity.pdbx_description
1 polymer ?
#
loop_
_entity_poly.entity_id
_entity_poly.type
_entity_poly.pdbx_seq_one_letter_code
_entity_poly.pdbx_strand_id
1 'polypeptide(L)'
;HSFTIDMMDGFLSGEDGAFYKGFTSQTKALLNREISVDDREYVWNQVAFYNFIQFNLEAPGVKETDEQFNDSIPAFKEVLEELKPDVIIVWGYGLFDRLYGLGETDGEEMSLTNGDKVYTRWSSTGGEDKALMIRQHHPSRSYSWCEWAKVFQDLFNN
;
A
#
# COMPACT_ATOMS: atom_id res chain seq x y z
N HIS A 1 -21.90 -1.70 -7.29
CA HIS A 1 -21.08 -2.31 -6.25
C HIS A 1 -19.63 -2.29 -6.74
N SER A 2 -18.70 -1.90 -5.90
CA SER A 2 -17.27 -1.86 -6.27
C SER A 2 -16.64 -3.23 -6.03
N PHE A 3 -15.93 -3.76 -7.02
CA PHE A 3 -15.16 -5.01 -6.88
C PHE A 3 -14.23 -5.00 -5.65
N THR A 4 -13.65 -3.85 -5.33
CA THR A 4 -12.78 -3.68 -4.17
C THR A 4 -13.53 -3.88 -2.85
N ILE A 5 -14.77 -3.37 -2.75
CA ILE A 5 -15.61 -3.54 -1.55
C ILE A 5 -15.95 -5.01 -1.36
N ASP A 6 -16.39 -5.69 -2.42
CA ASP A 6 -16.74 -7.12 -2.38
C ASP A 6 -15.53 -7.97 -1.97
N MET A 7 -14.34 -7.65 -2.47
CA MET A 7 -13.10 -8.32 -2.07
C MET A 7 -12.75 -8.09 -0.59
N MET A 8 -12.89 -6.87 -0.11
CA MET A 8 -12.64 -6.57 1.30
C MET A 8 -13.63 -7.29 2.22
N ASP A 9 -14.90 -7.30 1.86
CA ASP A 9 -15.94 -8.00 2.63
C ASP A 9 -15.65 -9.52 2.70
N GLY A 10 -15.28 -10.14 1.57
CA GLY A 10 -14.86 -11.55 1.53
C GLY A 10 -13.64 -11.82 2.40
N PHE A 11 -12.60 -11.00 2.29
CA PHE A 11 -11.40 -11.14 3.12
C PHE A 11 -11.70 -11.02 4.61
N LEU A 12 -12.48 -10.03 5.01
CA LEU A 12 -12.84 -9.79 6.42
C LEU A 12 -13.73 -10.90 6.97
N SER A 13 -14.60 -11.51 6.15
CA SER A 13 -15.42 -12.66 6.54
C SER A 13 -14.64 -13.97 6.64
N GLY A 14 -13.38 -13.99 6.30
CA GLY A 14 -12.49 -15.15 6.44
C GLY A 14 -12.28 -15.95 5.16
N GLU A 15 -12.71 -15.45 4.01
CA GLU A 15 -12.41 -16.10 2.75
C GLU A 15 -10.90 -16.11 2.47
N ASP A 16 -10.41 -17.23 1.94
CA ASP A 16 -9.02 -17.45 1.59
C ASP A 16 -8.88 -17.72 0.09
N GLY A 17 -7.63 -17.68 -0.40
CA GLY A 17 -7.31 -18.00 -1.78
C GLY A 17 -6.40 -16.97 -2.44
N ALA A 18 -6.14 -17.21 -3.71
CA ALA A 18 -5.19 -16.40 -4.48
C ALA A 18 -5.56 -14.91 -4.54
N PHE A 19 -6.86 -14.59 -4.56
CA PHE A 19 -7.36 -13.22 -4.60
C PHE A 19 -7.02 -12.42 -3.33
N TYR A 20 -6.97 -13.09 -2.17
CA TYR A 20 -6.74 -12.46 -0.87
C TYR A 20 -5.29 -12.51 -0.41
N LYS A 21 -4.40 -13.12 -1.20
CA LYS A 21 -2.99 -13.32 -0.84
C LYS A 21 -2.29 -12.02 -0.47
N GLY A 22 -2.55 -10.95 -1.19
CA GLY A 22 -1.96 -9.63 -0.92
C GLY A 22 -2.40 -9.08 0.44
N PHE A 23 -3.69 -9.12 0.72
CA PHE A 23 -4.25 -8.66 2.00
C PHE A 23 -3.74 -9.50 3.17
N THR A 24 -3.73 -10.84 3.01
CA THR A 24 -3.21 -11.78 4.02
C THR A 24 -1.74 -11.50 4.33
N SER A 25 -0.89 -11.40 3.30
CA SER A 25 0.55 -11.16 3.47
C SER A 25 0.84 -9.79 4.09
N GLN A 26 0.10 -8.75 3.70
CA GLN A 26 0.22 -7.42 4.29
C GLN A 26 -0.17 -7.43 5.77
N THR A 27 -1.26 -8.10 6.12
CA THR A 27 -1.71 -8.19 7.52
C THR A 27 -0.67 -8.90 8.38
N LYS A 28 -0.11 -10.02 7.90
CA LYS A 28 0.98 -10.74 8.59
C LYS A 28 2.21 -9.84 8.79
N ALA A 29 2.59 -9.08 7.79
CA ALA A 29 3.73 -8.18 7.88
C ALA A 29 3.51 -7.06 8.90
N LEU A 30 2.31 -6.48 8.94
CA LEU A 30 1.97 -5.43 9.91
C LEU A 30 1.93 -5.93 11.36
N LEU A 31 1.45 -7.16 11.58
CA LEU A 31 1.36 -7.76 12.91
C LEU A 31 2.60 -8.58 13.31
N ASN A 32 3.50 -8.86 12.36
CA ASN A 32 4.69 -9.71 12.54
C ASN A 32 4.36 -11.11 13.11
N ARG A 33 3.27 -11.72 12.63
CA ARG A 33 2.84 -13.07 13.04
C ARG A 33 1.83 -13.68 12.07
N GLU A 34 1.57 -14.97 12.22
CA GLU A 34 0.42 -15.60 11.60
C GLU A 34 -0.88 -14.98 12.12
N ILE A 35 -1.91 -14.94 11.29
CA ILE A 35 -3.13 -14.18 11.56
C ILE A 35 -4.37 -15.06 11.66
N SER A 36 -5.30 -14.67 12.53
CA SER A 36 -6.67 -15.17 12.62
C SER A 36 -7.63 -14.30 11.77
N VAL A 37 -8.90 -14.70 11.71
CA VAL A 37 -9.95 -13.88 11.07
C VAL A 37 -10.13 -12.54 11.82
N ASP A 38 -10.13 -12.58 13.16
CA ASP A 38 -10.27 -11.38 13.99
C ASP A 38 -9.12 -10.37 13.77
N ASP A 39 -7.91 -10.86 13.48
CA ASP A 39 -6.77 -10.00 13.16
C ASP A 39 -6.99 -9.22 11.86
N ARG A 40 -7.72 -9.77 10.89
CA ARG A 40 -8.04 -9.10 9.63
C ARG A 40 -8.89 -7.86 9.91
N GLU A 41 -9.96 -8.03 10.65
CA GLU A 41 -10.85 -6.92 11.05
C GLU A 41 -10.10 -5.89 11.90
N TYR A 42 -9.32 -6.33 12.88
CA TYR A 42 -8.52 -5.45 13.72
C TYR A 42 -7.60 -4.52 12.92
N VAL A 43 -6.86 -5.05 11.95
CA VAL A 43 -5.94 -4.25 11.12
C VAL A 43 -6.72 -3.37 10.15
N TRP A 44 -7.66 -3.95 9.38
CA TRP A 44 -8.28 -3.24 8.26
C TRP A 44 -9.34 -2.22 8.68
N ASN A 45 -9.78 -2.22 9.94
CA ASN A 45 -10.55 -1.12 10.52
C ASN A 45 -9.69 0.10 10.90
N GLN A 46 -8.37 -0.03 10.87
CA GLN A 46 -7.43 1.05 11.22
C GLN A 46 -6.69 1.62 10.00
N VAL A 47 -6.91 1.06 8.83
CA VAL A 47 -6.26 1.46 7.58
C VAL A 47 -7.29 1.75 6.49
N ALA A 48 -6.93 2.62 5.56
CA ALA A 48 -7.69 2.80 4.32
C ALA A 48 -6.96 2.09 3.17
N PHE A 49 -7.70 1.35 2.36
CA PHE A 49 -7.20 0.77 1.11
C PHE A 49 -7.71 1.59 -0.07
N TYR A 50 -6.80 1.99 -0.95
CA TYR A 50 -7.10 2.83 -2.09
C TYR A 50 -6.46 2.31 -3.37
N ASN A 51 -7.26 2.09 -4.40
CA ASN A 51 -6.78 1.79 -5.73
C ASN A 51 -6.42 3.11 -6.42
N PHE A 52 -5.13 3.31 -6.72
CA PHE A 52 -4.65 4.56 -7.30
C PHE A 52 -5.27 4.85 -8.67
N ILE A 53 -5.35 3.85 -9.55
CA ILE A 53 -5.96 4.01 -10.87
C ILE A 53 -7.49 4.01 -10.75
N GLN A 54 -8.11 5.11 -11.10
CA GLN A 54 -9.55 5.36 -11.00
C GLN A 54 -10.32 5.06 -12.30
N PHE A 55 -9.69 4.37 -13.25
CA PHE A 55 -10.28 4.01 -14.53
C PHE A 55 -10.50 2.50 -14.65
N ASN A 56 -11.58 2.11 -15.31
CA ASN A 56 -11.75 0.73 -15.70
C ASN A 56 -10.78 0.40 -16.85
N LEU A 57 -9.89 -0.55 -16.62
CA LEU A 57 -8.99 -1.06 -17.64
C LEU A 57 -9.73 -2.06 -18.55
N GLU A 58 -9.37 -2.12 -19.82
CA GLU A 58 -10.08 -2.92 -20.85
C GLU A 58 -10.09 -4.42 -20.54
N ALA A 59 -9.04 -4.93 -19.91
CA ALA A 59 -8.92 -6.33 -19.52
C ALA A 59 -7.91 -6.53 -18.38
N PRO A 60 -7.96 -7.68 -17.66
CA PRO A 60 -6.92 -8.04 -16.68
C PRO A 60 -5.53 -8.06 -17.31
N GLY A 61 -4.57 -7.42 -16.67
CA GLY A 61 -3.18 -7.34 -17.13
C GLY A 61 -2.89 -6.22 -18.13
N VAL A 62 -3.90 -5.50 -18.60
CA VAL A 62 -3.70 -4.25 -19.35
C VAL A 62 -3.21 -3.17 -18.39
N LYS A 63 -2.15 -2.47 -18.78
CA LYS A 63 -1.63 -1.34 -18.01
C LYS A 63 -2.38 -0.07 -18.36
N GLU A 64 -2.50 0.80 -17.39
CA GLU A 64 -2.99 2.16 -17.58
C GLU A 64 -2.08 2.95 -18.52
N THR A 65 -2.66 3.88 -19.26
CA THR A 65 -1.91 4.89 -20.03
C THR A 65 -1.30 5.95 -19.10
N ASP A 66 -0.32 6.69 -19.60
CA ASP A 66 0.26 7.82 -18.85
C ASP A 66 -0.77 8.89 -18.54
N GLU A 67 -1.73 9.11 -19.46
CA GLU A 67 -2.85 10.02 -19.24
C GLU A 67 -3.74 9.55 -18.08
N GLN A 68 -4.17 8.28 -18.09
CA GLN A 68 -4.97 7.70 -17.00
C GLN A 68 -4.24 7.76 -15.66
N PHE A 69 -2.92 7.53 -15.67
CA PHE A 69 -2.11 7.65 -14.46
C PHE A 69 -2.11 9.09 -13.94
N ASN A 70 -1.82 10.06 -14.80
CA ASN A 70 -1.78 11.47 -14.43
C ASN A 70 -3.14 11.99 -13.98
N ASP A 71 -4.22 11.56 -14.63
CA ASP A 71 -5.59 11.93 -14.25
C ASP A 71 -6.02 11.34 -12.89
N SER A 72 -5.34 10.28 -12.43
CA SER A 72 -5.60 9.69 -11.10
C SER A 72 -4.91 10.46 -9.95
N ILE A 73 -3.90 11.28 -10.23
CA ILE A 73 -3.15 12.03 -9.21
C ILE A 73 -4.03 13.03 -8.43
N PRO A 74 -4.90 13.85 -9.05
CA PRO A 74 -5.74 14.78 -8.32
C PRO A 74 -6.66 14.10 -7.32
N ALA A 75 -7.32 13.00 -7.70
CA ALA A 75 -8.18 12.23 -6.80
C ALA A 75 -7.40 11.65 -5.62
N PHE A 76 -6.18 11.17 -5.86
CA PHE A 76 -5.31 10.69 -4.79
C PHE A 76 -4.91 11.81 -3.82
N LYS A 77 -4.61 13.01 -4.32
CA LYS A 77 -4.33 14.17 -3.46
C LYS A 77 -5.51 14.51 -2.55
N GLU A 78 -6.73 14.50 -3.09
CA GLU A 78 -7.95 14.74 -2.29
C GLU A 78 -8.09 13.69 -1.17
N VAL A 79 -7.82 12.42 -1.47
CA VAL A 79 -7.83 11.35 -0.46
C VAL A 79 -6.79 11.59 0.63
N LEU A 80 -5.57 12.02 0.26
CA LEU A 80 -4.52 12.33 1.23
C LEU A 80 -4.90 13.52 2.13
N GLU A 81 -5.49 14.55 1.57
CA GLU A 81 -5.95 15.74 2.31
C GLU A 81 -7.09 15.42 3.28
N GLU A 82 -8.00 14.52 2.89
CA GLU A 82 -9.13 14.09 3.72
C GLU A 82 -8.69 13.15 4.85
N LEU A 83 -7.89 12.13 4.53
CA LEU A 83 -7.50 11.10 5.48
C LEU A 83 -6.29 11.49 6.34
N LYS A 84 -5.41 12.35 5.86
CA LYS A 84 -4.16 12.78 6.51
C LYS A 84 -3.40 11.61 7.15
N PRO A 85 -3.04 10.58 6.38
CA PRO A 85 -2.36 9.42 6.93
C PRO A 85 -0.95 9.80 7.41
N ASP A 86 -0.46 9.12 8.45
CA ASP A 86 0.94 9.23 8.89
C ASP A 86 1.86 8.39 8.00
N VAL A 87 1.34 7.27 7.47
CA VAL A 87 2.08 6.30 6.65
C VAL A 87 1.27 5.90 5.43
N ILE A 88 1.96 5.80 4.28
CA ILE A 88 1.40 5.30 3.02
C ILE A 88 2.26 4.13 2.56
N ILE A 89 1.68 2.92 2.53
CA ILE A 89 2.35 1.74 1.98
C ILE A 89 1.93 1.59 0.52
N VAL A 90 2.87 1.77 -0.40
CA VAL A 90 2.62 1.67 -1.83
C VAL A 90 2.92 0.26 -2.33
N TRP A 91 1.88 -0.45 -2.77
CA TRP A 91 2.00 -1.80 -3.31
C TRP A 91 2.50 -1.79 -4.75
N GLY A 92 3.74 -2.19 -4.91
CA GLY A 92 4.41 -2.28 -6.21
C GLY A 92 5.40 -1.13 -6.45
N TYR A 93 6.60 -1.51 -6.80
CA TYR A 93 7.70 -0.58 -7.05
C TYR A 93 7.38 0.42 -8.17
N GLY A 94 6.75 -0.07 -9.24
CA GLY A 94 6.42 0.78 -10.38
C GLY A 94 5.44 1.91 -10.05
N LEU A 95 4.48 1.67 -9.16
CA LEU A 95 3.56 2.71 -8.71
C LEU A 95 4.32 3.78 -7.89
N PHE A 96 5.11 3.35 -6.90
CA PHE A 96 5.90 4.27 -6.10
C PHE A 96 6.85 5.12 -6.97
N ASP A 97 7.54 4.49 -7.93
CA ASP A 97 8.52 5.16 -8.77
C ASP A 97 7.89 6.21 -9.71
N ARG A 98 6.59 6.07 -10.01
CA ARG A 98 5.81 7.03 -10.82
C ARG A 98 5.08 8.10 -10.00
N LEU A 99 4.92 7.91 -8.69
CA LEU A 99 4.21 8.86 -7.81
C LEU A 99 5.13 10.03 -7.44
N TYR A 100 5.14 11.06 -8.29
CA TYR A 100 5.85 12.32 -8.06
C TYR A 100 4.88 13.52 -8.01
N GLY A 101 5.36 14.67 -7.55
CA GLY A 101 4.57 15.90 -7.49
C GLY A 101 3.69 15.99 -6.25
N LEU A 102 4.04 15.27 -5.19
CA LEU A 102 3.38 15.29 -3.87
C LEU A 102 4.21 16.04 -2.81
N GLY A 103 5.16 16.89 -3.23
CA GLY A 103 6.02 17.64 -2.31
C GLY A 103 7.00 16.75 -1.56
N GLU A 104 7.66 15.86 -2.28
CA GLU A 104 8.51 14.81 -1.74
C GLU A 104 9.85 15.33 -1.21
N THR A 105 10.30 14.71 -0.14
CA THR A 105 11.70 14.70 0.30
C THR A 105 12.10 13.26 0.59
N ASP A 106 13.36 12.90 0.30
CA ASP A 106 13.87 11.56 0.54
C ASP A 106 13.76 11.19 2.03
N GLY A 107 13.32 9.96 2.27
CA GLY A 107 13.32 9.34 3.57
C GLY A 107 14.49 8.37 3.74
N GLU A 108 14.38 7.51 4.73
CA GLU A 108 15.39 6.48 5.01
C GLU A 108 15.42 5.41 3.91
N GLU A 109 16.62 4.92 3.60
CA GLU A 109 16.84 3.75 2.77
C GLU A 109 17.19 2.56 3.66
N MET A 110 16.53 1.43 3.43
CA MET A 110 16.78 0.17 4.12
C MET A 110 17.09 -0.93 3.10
N SER A 111 17.45 -2.12 3.57
CA SER A 111 17.69 -3.28 2.70
C SER A 111 17.00 -4.52 3.24
N LEU A 112 16.41 -5.30 2.33
CA LEU A 112 15.98 -6.66 2.61
C LEU A 112 17.18 -7.61 2.62
N THR A 113 17.00 -8.82 3.14
CA THR A 113 18.07 -9.82 3.23
C THR A 113 18.57 -10.30 1.87
N ASN A 114 17.75 -10.21 0.83
CA ASN A 114 18.12 -10.52 -0.55
C ASN A 114 18.91 -9.38 -1.24
N GLY A 115 19.14 -8.26 -0.56
CA GLY A 115 19.83 -7.08 -1.07
C GLY A 115 18.95 -6.05 -1.77
N ASP A 116 17.67 -6.30 -1.91
CA ASP A 116 16.72 -5.32 -2.47
C ASP A 116 16.65 -4.10 -1.56
N LYS A 117 16.59 -2.91 -2.18
CA LYS A 117 16.49 -1.66 -1.47
C LYS A 117 15.03 -1.29 -1.20
N VAL A 118 14.77 -0.88 0.02
CA VAL A 118 13.50 -0.27 0.44
C VAL A 118 13.70 1.23 0.50
N TYR A 119 13.08 1.95 -0.41
CA TYR A 119 13.09 3.40 -0.41
C TYR A 119 11.87 3.95 0.29
N THR A 120 12.06 5.03 1.01
CA THR A 120 10.97 5.81 1.59
C THR A 120 11.09 7.26 1.14
N ARG A 121 9.98 7.98 1.20
CA ARG A 121 9.97 9.42 1.02
C ARG A 121 8.87 10.07 1.83
N TRP A 122 9.07 11.32 2.20
CA TRP A 122 8.04 12.13 2.84
C TRP A 122 7.24 12.84 1.78
N SER A 123 5.93 12.64 1.78
CA SER A 123 5.00 13.25 0.83
C SER A 123 4.01 14.12 1.56
N SER A 124 3.63 15.25 0.96
CA SER A 124 2.62 16.15 1.53
C SER A 124 1.24 15.49 1.51
N THR A 125 0.52 15.63 2.61
CA THR A 125 -0.89 15.24 2.74
C THR A 125 -1.82 16.47 2.85
N GLY A 126 -1.31 17.65 2.52
CA GLY A 126 -2.02 18.92 2.58
C GLY A 126 -1.43 19.86 3.64
N GLY A 127 -1.25 21.13 3.26
CA GLY A 127 -0.63 22.12 4.13
C GLY A 127 0.79 21.74 4.57
N GLU A 128 1.04 21.71 5.88
CA GLU A 128 2.32 21.32 6.46
C GLU A 128 2.37 19.82 6.84
N ASP A 129 1.26 19.10 6.72
CA ASP A 129 1.17 17.70 7.07
C ASP A 129 1.91 16.83 6.05
N LYS A 130 2.58 15.78 6.54
CA LYS A 130 3.35 14.84 5.71
C LYS A 130 3.10 13.40 6.15
N ALA A 131 3.15 12.49 5.18
CA ALA A 131 3.13 11.05 5.38
C ALA A 131 4.47 10.42 4.96
N LEU A 132 4.89 9.39 5.67
CA LEU A 132 5.98 8.52 5.24
C LEU A 132 5.46 7.54 4.19
N MET A 133 5.88 7.70 2.94
CA MET A 133 5.52 6.80 1.85
C MET A 133 6.58 5.71 1.69
N ILE A 134 6.17 4.45 1.74
CA ILE A 134 7.05 3.28 1.72
C ILE A 134 6.90 2.53 0.39
N ARG A 135 8.02 2.35 -0.31
CA ARG A 135 8.13 1.54 -1.52
C ARG A 135 8.15 0.06 -1.17
N GLN A 136 7.09 -0.66 -1.44
CA GLN A 136 6.94 -2.07 -1.10
C GLN A 136 6.73 -2.95 -2.33
N HIS A 137 7.24 -4.19 -2.31
CA HIS A 137 6.80 -5.21 -3.25
C HIS A 137 5.28 -5.40 -3.17
N HIS A 138 4.66 -5.72 -4.31
CA HIS A 138 3.24 -6.08 -4.27
C HIS A 138 3.07 -7.36 -3.43
N PRO A 139 2.27 -7.35 -2.35
CA PRO A 139 2.28 -8.42 -1.35
C PRO A 139 1.69 -9.75 -1.85
N SER A 140 1.12 -9.77 -3.06
CA SER A 140 0.68 -11.01 -3.71
C SER A 140 1.79 -11.71 -4.52
N ARG A 141 2.98 -11.09 -4.68
CA ARG A 141 4.05 -11.58 -5.56
C ARG A 141 5.40 -11.48 -4.87
N SER A 142 6.14 -12.60 -4.83
CA SER A 142 7.54 -12.64 -4.32
C SER A 142 7.74 -11.84 -3.03
N TYR A 143 6.81 -11.96 -2.09
CA TYR A 143 6.74 -11.16 -0.88
C TYR A 143 7.01 -12.03 0.35
N SER A 144 8.06 -11.70 1.08
CA SER A 144 8.34 -12.29 2.38
C SER A 144 7.77 -11.42 3.49
N TRP A 145 6.65 -11.80 4.05
CA TRP A 145 6.01 -11.02 5.11
C TRP A 145 6.90 -10.88 6.35
N CYS A 146 7.75 -11.88 6.65
CA CYS A 146 8.68 -11.83 7.78
C CYS A 146 9.76 -10.74 7.59
N GLU A 147 10.26 -10.54 6.37
CA GLU A 147 11.23 -9.48 6.09
C GLU A 147 10.58 -8.10 6.14
N TRP A 148 9.40 -7.97 5.54
CA TRP A 148 8.65 -6.71 5.58
C TRP A 148 8.19 -6.34 7.00
N ALA A 149 7.87 -7.33 7.83
CA ALA A 149 7.60 -7.09 9.25
C ALA A 149 8.76 -6.40 9.96
N LYS A 150 10.01 -6.82 9.69
CA LYS A 150 11.20 -6.16 10.24
C LYS A 150 11.35 -4.72 9.75
N VAL A 151 11.12 -4.49 8.45
CA VAL A 151 11.13 -3.13 7.88
C VAL A 151 10.12 -2.23 8.59
N PHE A 152 8.89 -2.69 8.78
CA PHE A 152 7.86 -1.91 9.47
C PHE A 152 8.20 -1.67 10.93
N GLN A 153 8.75 -2.68 11.63
CA GLN A 153 9.20 -2.50 13.01
C GLN A 153 10.29 -1.43 13.11
N ASP A 154 11.27 -1.45 12.21
CA ASP A 154 12.35 -0.47 12.21
C ASP A 154 11.82 0.94 11.88
N LEU A 155 10.92 1.07 10.90
CA LEU A 155 10.37 2.36 10.50
C LEU A 155 9.38 2.96 11.54
N PHE A 156 8.58 2.12 12.21
CA PHE A 156 7.52 2.60 13.10
C PHE A 156 7.96 2.75 14.56
N ASN A 157 9.07 2.14 14.96
CA ASN A 157 9.61 2.22 16.33
C ASN A 157 10.72 3.29 16.50
N ASN A 158 11.03 4.01 15.45
CA ASN A 158 12.03 5.10 15.48
C ASN A 158 11.40 6.47 15.75
#